data_a270d3c58571ed58e4f208ef856fa211
#
_entry.id   a270d3c58571ed58e4f208ef856fa211
#
_cell.length_a   1.000
_cell.length_b   1.000
_cell.length_c   1.000
_cell.angle_alpha   90.00
_cell.angle_beta   90.00
_cell.angle_gamma   90.00
#
_symmetry.space_group_name_H-M   'P 1'
#
loop_
_entity.id
_entity.type
_entity.pdbx_description
1 polymer ?
#
loop_
_entity_poly.entity_id
_entity_poly.type
_entity_poly.pdbx_seq_one_letter_code
_entity_poly.pdbx_strand_id
1 'polypeptide(L)'
;MCKVFENVNTGGVPLTVFELVTATYATRDFDLRKDWVQCRNTICGFGDTLRTDLFDGIDETTFLTTVCLYTSYLNKQSGKTNTVSCKKKDVLGLPYESYIANRDVVLSGFKIAKEFLLRDQCVFRQRDLPYTTQLIPLAAICAVLGKSKCNEPNTIKTLSRWYWCGILGEMYGGANETRYAYDIEDMVEEVNGRPNAMHTINSAVFSSTRLLTLQTRLSAAYKGIMALLYKEKCRDFMNNTTIDIVNSMLESPDIHHIFPEAYCEKMGIKRERYNSIINKTPILPATNRSIGGNAPSEYLGAILKKVDGLTENELQARVESHFINYAELKADDFNGYFIDRAKSLLNLIEKAMNKPVTDRDAENTLDQFGASLA
;
A
#
# COMPACT_ATOMS: atom_id res chain seq x y z
N MET A 1 26.90 21.70 -18.02
CA MET A 1 25.85 22.73 -17.87
C MET A 1 25.07 22.61 -16.57
N CYS A 2 24.62 21.42 -16.12
CA CYS A 2 23.90 21.25 -14.83
C CYS A 2 24.66 21.71 -13.57
N LYS A 3 25.98 21.53 -13.47
CA LYS A 3 26.78 22.03 -12.33
C LYS A 3 26.78 23.55 -12.18
N VAL A 4 26.60 24.30 -13.26
CA VAL A 4 26.51 25.76 -13.24
C VAL A 4 25.18 26.22 -12.66
N PHE A 5 24.08 25.50 -12.93
CA PHE A 5 22.74 25.80 -12.38
C PHE A 5 22.60 25.42 -10.90
N GLU A 6 23.26 24.37 -10.43
CA GLU A 6 23.31 24.04 -8.99
C GLU A 6 23.97 25.14 -8.15
N ASN A 7 24.95 25.86 -8.71
CA ASN A 7 25.69 26.91 -8.02
C ASN A 7 25.08 28.33 -8.16
N VAL A 8 24.09 28.52 -9.04
CA VAL A 8 23.46 29.85 -9.26
C VAL A 8 22.33 30.14 -8.25
N ASN A 9 22.03 29.20 -7.37
CA ASN A 9 20.94 29.31 -6.39
C ASN A 9 21.34 30.12 -5.13
N THR A 10 21.93 31.27 -5.31
CA THR A 10 22.21 32.22 -4.23
C THR A 10 21.06 33.24 -4.10
N GLY A 11 19.93 32.82 -3.53
CA GLY A 11 18.86 33.73 -3.15
C GLY A 11 17.43 33.46 -3.67
N GLY A 12 17.17 32.30 -4.32
CA GLY A 12 15.86 31.90 -4.85
C GLY A 12 15.38 30.57 -4.31
N VAL A 13 14.15 30.19 -4.66
CA VAL A 13 13.60 28.83 -4.41
C VAL A 13 14.50 27.81 -5.12
N PRO A 14 14.99 26.73 -4.44
CA PRO A 14 15.85 25.73 -5.06
C PRO A 14 15.13 25.07 -6.23
N LEU A 15 15.78 24.98 -7.40
CA LEU A 15 15.23 24.29 -8.55
C LEU A 15 15.09 22.79 -8.26
N THR A 16 13.95 22.25 -8.66
CA THR A 16 13.68 20.80 -8.57
C THR A 16 14.51 20.03 -9.60
N VAL A 17 14.65 18.71 -9.40
CA VAL A 17 15.29 17.82 -10.39
C VAL A 17 14.59 17.94 -11.76
N PHE A 18 13.27 18.01 -11.76
CA PHE A 18 12.48 18.15 -12.99
C PHE A 18 12.78 19.44 -13.73
N GLU A 19 12.89 20.57 -13.04
CA GLU A 19 13.22 21.86 -13.66
C GLU A 19 14.61 21.86 -14.29
N LEU A 20 15.59 21.23 -13.64
CA LEU A 20 16.95 21.11 -14.17
C LEU A 20 17.00 20.20 -15.43
N VAL A 21 16.29 19.08 -15.42
CA VAL A 21 16.16 18.20 -16.60
C VAL A 21 15.40 18.92 -17.71
N THR A 22 14.32 19.67 -17.38
CA THR A 22 13.57 20.50 -18.35
C THR A 22 14.49 21.47 -19.07
N ALA A 23 15.35 22.20 -18.33
CA ALA A 23 16.32 23.13 -18.91
C ALA A 23 17.34 22.40 -19.82
N THR A 24 17.74 21.17 -19.45
CA THR A 24 18.65 20.36 -20.26
C THR A 24 17.99 19.93 -21.57
N TYR A 25 16.75 19.46 -21.52
CA TYR A 25 16.04 18.97 -22.73
C TYR A 25 15.58 20.10 -23.65
N ALA A 26 15.34 21.31 -23.13
CA ALA A 26 15.05 22.50 -23.94
C ALA A 26 16.15 22.81 -24.97
N THR A 27 17.41 22.40 -24.74
CA THR A 27 18.50 22.50 -25.73
C THR A 27 18.30 21.58 -26.95
N ARG A 28 17.35 20.67 -26.90
CA ARG A 28 16.95 19.75 -27.98
C ARG A 28 15.59 20.10 -28.56
N ASP A 29 15.11 21.32 -28.38
CA ASP A 29 13.76 21.77 -28.79
C ASP A 29 12.61 20.91 -28.22
N PHE A 30 12.84 20.32 -27.03
CA PHE A 30 11.86 19.45 -26.37
C PHE A 30 11.27 20.09 -25.12
N ASP A 31 9.93 20.18 -25.09
CA ASP A 31 9.19 20.71 -23.94
C ASP A 31 8.78 19.56 -23.00
N LEU A 32 9.64 19.26 -22.03
CA LEU A 32 9.39 18.21 -21.04
C LEU A 32 8.15 18.47 -20.18
N ARG A 33 7.76 19.74 -19.94
CA ARG A 33 6.56 20.06 -19.17
C ARG A 33 5.29 19.66 -19.90
N LYS A 34 5.21 19.95 -21.20
CA LYS A 34 4.07 19.52 -22.05
C LYS A 34 4.03 17.99 -22.17
N ASP A 35 5.15 17.35 -22.36
CA ASP A 35 5.25 15.90 -22.41
C ASP A 35 4.79 15.27 -21.09
N TRP A 36 5.22 15.81 -19.94
CA TRP A 36 4.78 15.35 -18.64
C TRP A 36 3.24 15.45 -18.46
N VAL A 37 2.61 16.52 -18.90
CA VAL A 37 1.14 16.64 -18.83
C VAL A 37 0.47 15.48 -19.57
N GLN A 38 0.97 15.09 -20.74
CA GLN A 38 0.45 13.96 -21.50
C GLN A 38 0.71 12.62 -20.80
N CYS A 39 1.93 12.43 -20.30
CA CYS A 39 2.31 11.25 -19.51
C CYS A 39 1.42 11.10 -18.29
N ARG A 40 1.23 12.18 -17.51
CA ARG A 40 0.38 12.20 -16.33
C ARG A 40 -1.06 11.85 -16.64
N ASN A 41 -1.62 12.42 -17.71
CA ASN A 41 -2.99 12.08 -18.16
C ASN A 41 -3.12 10.58 -18.44
N THR A 42 -2.11 9.99 -19.05
CA THR A 42 -2.04 8.55 -19.34
C THR A 42 -1.95 7.71 -18.06
N ILE A 43 -1.11 8.10 -17.11
CA ILE A 43 -0.91 7.40 -15.81
C ILE A 43 -2.19 7.48 -14.96
N CYS A 44 -2.79 8.66 -14.86
CA CYS A 44 -4.01 8.87 -14.07
C CYS A 44 -5.24 8.25 -14.74
N GLY A 45 -5.19 7.95 -16.05
CA GLY A 45 -6.33 7.41 -16.81
C GLY A 45 -7.42 8.45 -17.00
N PHE A 46 -7.06 9.72 -17.28
CA PHE A 46 -8.06 10.73 -17.64
C PHE A 46 -8.76 10.33 -18.94
N GLY A 47 -10.09 10.16 -18.88
CA GLY A 47 -10.92 9.65 -19.99
C GLY A 47 -11.28 8.17 -19.87
N ASP A 48 -10.74 7.41 -18.92
CA ASP A 48 -11.12 6.02 -18.69
C ASP A 48 -12.54 5.94 -18.07
N THR A 49 -13.34 4.96 -18.49
CA THR A 49 -14.72 4.76 -18.02
C THR A 49 -14.78 4.45 -16.52
N LEU A 50 -13.75 3.74 -15.97
CA LEU A 50 -13.62 3.40 -14.56
C LEU A 50 -12.35 4.05 -14.00
N ARG A 51 -12.29 5.40 -14.04
CA ARG A 51 -11.17 6.14 -13.49
C ARG A 51 -11.15 6.06 -11.97
N THR A 52 -9.98 5.75 -11.41
CA THR A 52 -9.69 5.89 -9.99
C THR A 52 -8.69 7.03 -9.77
N ASP A 53 -8.71 7.65 -8.59
CA ASP A 53 -7.74 8.66 -8.20
C ASP A 53 -6.41 8.06 -7.68
N LEU A 54 -6.24 6.74 -7.79
CA LEU A 54 -5.13 6.00 -7.19
C LEU A 54 -3.76 6.59 -7.50
N PHE A 55 -3.56 7.08 -8.73
CA PHE A 55 -2.30 7.63 -9.22
C PHE A 55 -2.30 9.16 -9.37
N ASP A 56 -3.32 9.88 -8.90
CA ASP A 56 -3.42 11.34 -9.03
C ASP A 56 -2.29 12.08 -8.30
N GLY A 57 -1.70 11.47 -7.28
CA GLY A 57 -0.56 12.00 -6.52
C GLY A 57 0.82 11.68 -7.08
N ILE A 58 0.92 11.05 -8.25
CA ILE A 58 2.22 10.83 -8.90
C ILE A 58 2.70 12.17 -9.48
N ASP A 59 3.90 12.58 -9.10
CA ASP A 59 4.57 13.77 -9.60
C ASP A 59 5.57 13.46 -10.73
N GLU A 60 6.05 14.50 -11.36
CA GLU A 60 7.03 14.46 -12.43
C GLU A 60 8.38 13.86 -12.01
N THR A 61 8.77 14.06 -10.74
CA THR A 61 10.01 13.50 -10.20
C THR A 61 9.92 11.99 -10.05
N THR A 62 8.78 11.49 -9.58
CA THR A 62 8.47 10.05 -9.51
C THR A 62 8.58 9.41 -10.89
N PHE A 63 7.97 10.02 -11.90
CA PHE A 63 8.01 9.51 -13.27
C PHE A 63 9.44 9.50 -13.85
N LEU A 64 10.17 10.63 -13.75
CA LEU A 64 11.56 10.72 -14.23
C LEU A 64 12.48 9.72 -13.52
N THR A 65 12.32 9.56 -12.21
CA THR A 65 13.10 8.58 -11.44
C THR A 65 12.81 7.15 -11.92
N THR A 66 11.56 6.85 -12.26
CA THR A 66 11.18 5.54 -12.82
C THR A 66 11.81 5.32 -14.20
N VAL A 67 11.78 6.32 -15.09
CA VAL A 67 12.45 6.24 -16.40
C VAL A 67 13.96 6.06 -16.25
N CYS A 68 14.57 6.79 -15.30
CA CYS A 68 15.99 6.67 -14.98
C CYS A 68 16.33 5.26 -14.47
N LEU A 69 15.57 4.73 -13.52
CA LEU A 69 15.75 3.39 -12.97
C LEU A 69 15.67 2.30 -14.07
N TYR A 70 14.62 2.36 -14.88
CA TYR A 70 14.42 1.45 -16.01
C TYR A 70 15.58 1.53 -17.02
N THR A 71 15.98 2.74 -17.40
CA THR A 71 17.12 2.98 -18.32
C THR A 71 18.43 2.45 -17.75
N SER A 72 18.68 2.69 -16.46
CA SER A 72 19.88 2.19 -15.76
C SER A 72 19.91 0.68 -15.72
N TYR A 73 18.77 0.02 -15.48
CA TYR A 73 18.65 -1.42 -15.54
C TYR A 73 18.99 -1.97 -16.94
N LEU A 74 18.45 -1.40 -18.02
CA LEU A 74 18.76 -1.80 -19.38
C LEU A 74 20.24 -1.60 -19.74
N ASN A 75 20.86 -0.52 -19.25
CA ASN A 75 22.29 -0.25 -19.46
C ASN A 75 23.16 -1.33 -18.79
N LYS A 76 22.78 -1.79 -17.59
CA LYS A 76 23.46 -2.91 -16.93
C LYS A 76 23.28 -4.21 -17.72
N GLN A 77 22.05 -4.52 -18.16
CA GLN A 77 21.77 -5.73 -18.92
C GLN A 77 22.54 -5.77 -20.26
N SER A 78 22.78 -4.62 -20.89
CA SER A 78 23.56 -4.50 -22.13
C SER A 78 25.08 -4.35 -21.90
N GLY A 79 25.56 -4.43 -20.65
CA GLY A 79 26.99 -4.31 -20.31
C GLY A 79 27.55 -2.89 -20.41
N LYS A 80 26.72 -1.85 -20.57
CA LYS A 80 27.16 -0.45 -20.60
C LYS A 80 27.56 0.08 -19.21
N THR A 81 26.94 -0.46 -18.16
CA THR A 81 27.24 -0.13 -16.76
C THR A 81 27.31 -1.41 -15.93
N ASN A 82 28.01 -1.35 -14.78
CA ASN A 82 28.11 -2.48 -13.85
C ASN A 82 27.05 -2.46 -12.75
N THR A 83 26.35 -1.33 -12.57
CA THR A 83 25.39 -1.14 -11.47
C THR A 83 24.12 -0.45 -11.96
N VAL A 84 23.01 -0.75 -11.29
CA VAL A 84 21.76 0.01 -11.42
C VAL A 84 21.75 1.16 -10.43
N SER A 85 21.33 2.36 -10.85
CA SER A 85 21.22 3.53 -10.00
C SER A 85 20.20 4.52 -10.56
N CYS A 86 19.45 5.17 -9.66
CA CYS A 86 18.53 6.26 -9.97
C CYS A 86 18.62 7.39 -8.94
N LYS A 87 19.82 7.62 -8.40
CA LYS A 87 20.09 8.73 -7.47
C LYS A 87 19.85 10.06 -8.18
N LYS A 88 19.64 11.14 -7.41
CA LYS A 88 19.43 12.48 -7.96
C LYS A 88 20.38 12.84 -9.09
N LYS A 89 21.69 12.54 -8.96
CA LYS A 89 22.70 12.79 -10.00
C LYS A 89 22.44 12.01 -11.30
N ASP A 90 21.89 10.79 -11.19
CA ASP A 90 21.63 9.91 -12.34
C ASP A 90 20.39 10.38 -13.09
N VAL A 91 19.35 10.84 -12.35
CA VAL A 91 18.17 11.48 -12.95
C VAL A 91 18.53 12.77 -13.67
N LEU A 92 19.38 13.61 -13.07
CA LEU A 92 19.90 14.84 -13.70
C LEU A 92 20.74 14.54 -14.96
N GLY A 93 21.41 13.40 -14.99
CA GLY A 93 22.22 12.94 -16.10
C GLY A 93 21.49 12.08 -17.13
N LEU A 94 20.16 11.87 -16.99
CA LEU A 94 19.37 11.05 -17.91
C LEU A 94 19.44 11.66 -19.33
N PRO A 95 20.00 10.95 -20.34
CA PRO A 95 20.08 11.47 -21.70
C PRO A 95 18.68 11.62 -22.31
N TYR A 96 18.46 12.69 -23.07
CA TYR A 96 17.20 12.96 -23.80
C TYR A 96 16.79 11.75 -24.66
N GLU A 97 17.71 11.22 -25.42
CA GLU A 97 17.48 10.06 -26.32
C GLU A 97 17.01 8.82 -25.52
N SER A 98 17.57 8.61 -24.34
CA SER A 98 17.15 7.51 -23.44
C SER A 98 15.75 7.76 -22.86
N TYR A 99 15.42 9.01 -22.51
CA TYR A 99 14.09 9.37 -22.03
C TYR A 99 13.05 9.08 -23.13
N ILE A 100 13.24 9.58 -24.35
CA ILE A 100 12.32 9.36 -25.47
C ILE A 100 12.17 7.88 -25.81
N ALA A 101 13.27 7.12 -25.78
CA ALA A 101 13.23 5.69 -26.12
C ALA A 101 12.46 4.86 -25.07
N ASN A 102 12.46 5.27 -23.79
CA ASN A 102 12.01 4.43 -22.68
C ASN A 102 10.71 4.92 -22.01
N ARG A 103 10.29 6.19 -22.21
CA ARG A 103 9.14 6.77 -21.51
C ARG A 103 7.84 5.99 -21.76
N ASP A 104 7.57 5.57 -22.98
CA ASP A 104 6.31 4.90 -23.33
C ASP A 104 6.22 3.48 -22.75
N VAL A 105 7.36 2.79 -22.64
CA VAL A 105 7.46 1.50 -21.96
C VAL A 105 7.20 1.68 -20.46
N VAL A 106 7.76 2.73 -19.86
CA VAL A 106 7.52 3.05 -18.44
C VAL A 106 6.06 3.47 -18.20
N LEU A 107 5.44 4.22 -19.11
CA LEU A 107 4.00 4.50 -19.04
C LEU A 107 3.16 3.22 -19.05
N SER A 108 3.52 2.25 -19.90
CA SER A 108 2.89 0.93 -19.88
C SER A 108 3.12 0.21 -18.53
N GLY A 109 4.31 0.33 -17.96
CA GLY A 109 4.65 -0.18 -16.63
C GLY A 109 3.75 0.39 -15.53
N PHE A 110 3.49 1.69 -15.52
CA PHE A 110 2.53 2.31 -14.59
C PHE A 110 1.10 1.78 -14.77
N LYS A 111 0.64 1.58 -16.01
CA LYS A 111 -0.68 0.98 -16.26
C LYS A 111 -0.79 -0.44 -15.69
N ILE A 112 0.22 -1.27 -15.91
CA ILE A 112 0.28 -2.64 -15.38
C ILE A 112 0.33 -2.59 -13.84
N ALA A 113 1.13 -1.72 -13.25
CA ALA A 113 1.21 -1.52 -11.81
C ALA A 113 -0.15 -1.10 -11.21
N LYS A 114 -0.91 -0.21 -11.90
CA LYS A 114 -2.26 0.19 -11.49
C LYS A 114 -3.22 -0.99 -11.49
N GLU A 115 -3.22 -1.80 -12.56
CA GLU A 115 -4.03 -3.03 -12.66
C GLU A 115 -3.70 -4.00 -11.51
N PHE A 116 -2.41 -4.23 -11.21
CA PHE A 116 -1.96 -5.07 -10.11
C PHE A 116 -2.44 -4.56 -8.75
N LEU A 117 -2.33 -3.26 -8.48
CA LEU A 117 -2.77 -2.67 -7.22
C LEU A 117 -4.29 -2.78 -7.02
N LEU A 118 -5.05 -2.48 -8.06
CA LEU A 118 -6.52 -2.52 -8.01
C LEU A 118 -7.03 -3.95 -7.87
N ARG A 119 -6.60 -4.86 -8.74
CA ARG A 119 -7.12 -6.22 -8.86
C ARG A 119 -6.57 -7.15 -7.79
N ASP A 120 -5.24 -7.11 -7.61
CA ASP A 120 -4.56 -8.15 -6.83
C ASP A 120 -4.22 -7.69 -5.40
N GLN A 121 -4.11 -6.37 -5.15
CA GLN A 121 -3.77 -5.85 -3.83
C GLN A 121 -4.90 -5.08 -3.13
N CYS A 122 -6.02 -4.83 -3.83
CA CYS A 122 -7.20 -4.12 -3.31
C CYS A 122 -6.86 -2.72 -2.76
N VAL A 123 -5.96 -2.00 -3.43
CA VAL A 123 -5.64 -0.60 -3.16
C VAL A 123 -6.34 0.25 -4.23
N PHE A 124 -7.37 1.00 -3.84
CA PHE A 124 -8.30 1.61 -4.79
C PHE A 124 -8.13 3.11 -4.97
N ARG A 125 -7.65 3.82 -3.94
CA ARG A 125 -7.59 5.29 -3.91
C ARG A 125 -6.22 5.78 -3.49
N GLN A 126 -5.86 6.98 -3.93
CA GLN A 126 -4.61 7.64 -3.57
C GLN A 126 -4.40 7.72 -2.04
N ARG A 127 -5.45 8.07 -1.30
CA ARG A 127 -5.35 8.18 0.17
C ARG A 127 -5.04 6.85 0.87
N ASP A 128 -5.37 5.72 0.23
CA ASP A 128 -5.17 4.36 0.76
C ASP A 128 -3.89 3.72 0.24
N LEU A 129 -3.19 4.36 -0.72
CA LEU A 129 -1.90 3.92 -1.21
C LEU A 129 -0.87 4.00 -0.08
N PRO A 130 -0.22 2.87 0.30
CA PRO A 130 0.73 2.86 1.42
C PRO A 130 1.95 3.74 1.18
N TYR A 131 2.64 3.54 0.06
CA TYR A 131 3.81 4.31 -0.35
C TYR A 131 3.73 4.69 -1.83
N THR A 132 3.72 5.98 -2.13
CA THR A 132 3.90 6.47 -3.51
C THR A 132 5.30 6.15 -4.03
N THR A 133 6.31 6.16 -3.14
CA THR A 133 7.70 5.84 -3.46
C THR A 133 7.92 4.41 -3.93
N GLN A 134 7.12 3.44 -3.46
CA GLN A 134 7.20 2.05 -3.94
C GLN A 134 6.67 1.86 -5.36
N LEU A 135 5.91 2.84 -5.89
CA LEU A 135 5.47 2.81 -7.29
C LEU A 135 6.64 2.90 -8.28
N ILE A 136 7.74 3.56 -7.90
CA ILE A 136 8.93 3.70 -8.74
C ILE A 136 9.49 2.33 -9.17
N PRO A 137 9.93 1.47 -8.22
CA PRO A 137 10.40 0.15 -8.60
C PRO A 137 9.28 -0.74 -9.15
N LEU A 138 8.03 -0.65 -8.64
CA LEU A 138 6.91 -1.46 -9.15
C LEU A 138 6.65 -1.18 -10.63
N ALA A 139 6.54 0.08 -11.04
CA ALA A 139 6.31 0.43 -12.44
C ALA A 139 7.50 0.07 -13.33
N ALA A 140 8.74 0.24 -12.84
CA ALA A 140 9.93 -0.16 -13.58
C ALA A 140 10.01 -1.70 -13.77
N ILE A 141 9.72 -2.49 -12.74
CA ILE A 141 9.63 -3.96 -12.82
C ILE A 141 8.55 -4.37 -13.83
N CYS A 142 7.36 -3.78 -13.73
CA CYS A 142 6.26 -4.03 -14.67
C CYS A 142 6.62 -3.66 -16.11
N ALA A 143 7.41 -2.59 -16.31
CA ALA A 143 7.91 -2.19 -17.63
C ALA A 143 8.89 -3.21 -18.22
N VAL A 144 9.77 -3.81 -17.38
CA VAL A 144 10.70 -4.86 -17.81
C VAL A 144 9.97 -6.16 -18.14
N LEU A 145 9.05 -6.60 -17.27
CA LEU A 145 8.36 -7.89 -17.40
C LEU A 145 7.27 -7.86 -18.48
N GLY A 146 6.63 -6.73 -18.68
CA GLY A 146 5.48 -6.58 -19.58
C GLY A 146 4.19 -7.22 -19.05
N LYS A 147 3.06 -6.89 -19.69
CA LYS A 147 1.71 -7.25 -19.22
C LYS A 147 1.49 -8.77 -19.13
N SER A 148 1.94 -9.52 -20.12
CA SER A 148 1.74 -10.99 -20.14
C SER A 148 2.41 -11.63 -18.92
N LYS A 149 3.68 -11.32 -18.67
CA LYS A 149 4.46 -11.88 -17.58
C LYS A 149 3.94 -11.45 -16.21
N CYS A 150 3.55 -10.18 -16.06
CA CYS A 150 2.97 -9.67 -14.81
C CYS A 150 1.64 -10.33 -14.46
N ASN A 151 0.90 -10.87 -15.42
CA ASN A 151 -0.38 -11.57 -15.20
C ASN A 151 -0.23 -13.07 -14.92
N GLU A 152 0.96 -13.63 -14.97
CA GLU A 152 1.18 -15.03 -14.59
C GLU A 152 0.97 -15.22 -13.07
N PRO A 153 0.27 -16.27 -12.62
CA PRO A 153 -0.04 -16.48 -11.20
C PRO A 153 1.19 -16.48 -10.29
N ASN A 154 2.29 -17.09 -10.73
CA ASN A 154 3.55 -17.10 -9.96
C ASN A 154 4.17 -15.71 -9.86
N THR A 155 4.13 -14.93 -10.92
CA THR A 155 4.62 -13.53 -10.92
C THR A 155 3.78 -12.67 -9.98
N ILE A 156 2.45 -12.78 -10.04
CA ILE A 156 1.55 -12.08 -9.11
C ILE A 156 1.88 -12.43 -7.66
N LYS A 157 2.09 -13.71 -7.36
CA LYS A 157 2.46 -14.19 -6.01
C LYS A 157 3.79 -13.59 -5.55
N THR A 158 4.80 -13.60 -6.41
CA THR A 158 6.14 -13.08 -6.14
C THR A 158 6.11 -11.57 -5.90
N LEU A 159 5.46 -10.81 -6.80
CA LEU A 159 5.30 -9.35 -6.67
C LEU A 159 4.46 -8.98 -5.43
N SER A 160 3.41 -9.75 -5.13
CA SER A 160 2.58 -9.52 -3.93
C SER A 160 3.41 -9.69 -2.65
N ARG A 161 4.22 -10.74 -2.54
CA ARG A 161 5.10 -10.97 -1.39
C ARG A 161 6.08 -9.81 -1.21
N TRP A 162 6.76 -9.38 -2.26
CA TRP A 162 7.67 -8.23 -2.24
C TRP A 162 6.93 -6.96 -1.84
N TYR A 163 5.76 -6.70 -2.42
CA TYR A 163 4.94 -5.51 -2.15
C TYR A 163 4.56 -5.42 -0.67
N TRP A 164 4.04 -6.53 -0.11
CA TRP A 164 3.62 -6.57 1.29
C TRP A 164 4.81 -6.54 2.26
N CYS A 165 5.92 -7.18 1.95
CA CYS A 165 7.17 -7.04 2.71
C CYS A 165 7.64 -5.59 2.77
N GLY A 166 7.58 -4.87 1.66
CA GLY A 166 7.93 -3.46 1.59
C GLY A 166 7.05 -2.56 2.46
N ILE A 167 5.74 -2.82 2.48
CA ILE A 167 4.76 -2.04 3.23
C ILE A 167 4.81 -2.37 4.72
N LEU A 168 4.68 -3.64 5.07
CA LEU A 168 4.58 -4.08 6.46
C LEU A 168 5.93 -3.98 7.18
N GLY A 169 7.04 -4.14 6.45
CA GLY A 169 8.38 -3.84 6.94
C GLY A 169 8.73 -2.34 6.95
N GLU A 170 7.80 -1.46 6.53
CA GLU A 170 7.96 0.01 6.50
C GLU A 170 9.23 0.47 5.77
N MET A 171 9.52 -0.16 4.60
CA MET A 171 10.80 -0.08 3.92
C MET A 171 10.99 1.14 2.99
N TYR A 172 9.92 1.93 2.72
CA TYR A 172 9.95 3.01 1.72
C TYR A 172 9.69 4.41 2.29
N GLY A 173 9.90 4.59 3.60
CA GLY A 173 9.68 5.85 4.29
C GLY A 173 10.85 6.86 4.26
N GLY A 174 11.99 6.52 3.65
CA GLY A 174 13.21 7.33 3.67
C GLY A 174 13.89 7.49 2.30
N ALA A 175 15.22 7.58 2.28
CA ALA A 175 16.03 7.56 1.05
C ALA A 175 16.04 6.15 0.45
N ASN A 176 15.42 5.99 -0.70
CA ASN A 176 15.05 4.69 -1.24
C ASN A 176 15.76 4.31 -2.54
N GLU A 177 16.61 5.17 -3.11
CA GLU A 177 17.18 4.98 -4.45
C GLU A 177 18.04 3.71 -4.56
N THR A 178 18.74 3.35 -3.47
CA THR A 178 19.51 2.09 -3.44
C THR A 178 18.57 0.89 -3.38
N ARG A 179 17.45 1.00 -2.65
CA ARG A 179 16.43 -0.04 -2.59
C ARG A 179 15.75 -0.24 -3.93
N TYR A 180 15.40 0.82 -4.64
CA TYR A 180 14.82 0.71 -5.98
C TYR A 180 15.72 -0.07 -6.94
N ALA A 181 17.04 0.16 -6.85
CA ALA A 181 18.00 -0.56 -7.67
C ALA A 181 18.04 -2.06 -7.33
N TYR A 182 18.03 -2.42 -6.05
CA TYR A 182 17.92 -3.82 -5.65
C TYR A 182 16.58 -4.44 -6.07
N ASP A 183 15.47 -3.73 -5.87
CA ASP A 183 14.14 -4.26 -6.15
C ASP A 183 13.95 -4.64 -7.62
N ILE A 184 14.38 -3.78 -8.56
CA ILE A 184 14.24 -4.11 -9.98
C ILE A 184 15.10 -5.31 -10.38
N GLU A 185 16.32 -5.42 -9.84
CA GLU A 185 17.20 -6.55 -10.10
C GLU A 185 16.64 -7.83 -9.46
N ASP A 186 16.40 -7.82 -8.16
CA ASP A 186 15.91 -8.98 -7.42
C ASP A 186 14.60 -9.52 -7.99
N MET A 187 13.63 -8.64 -8.25
CA MET A 187 12.30 -9.08 -8.68
C MET A 187 12.30 -9.62 -10.10
N VAL A 188 13.07 -9.02 -11.01
CA VAL A 188 13.18 -9.53 -12.38
C VAL A 188 13.93 -10.87 -12.40
N GLU A 189 14.99 -11.01 -11.60
CA GLU A 189 15.72 -12.28 -11.50
C GLU A 189 14.84 -13.38 -10.87
N GLU A 190 14.11 -13.09 -9.78
CA GLU A 190 13.21 -14.04 -9.11
C GLU A 190 12.11 -14.54 -10.05
N VAL A 191 11.44 -13.63 -10.76
CA VAL A 191 10.37 -13.97 -11.71
C VAL A 191 10.90 -14.84 -12.87
N ASN A 192 12.17 -14.68 -13.23
CA ASN A 192 12.82 -15.49 -14.26
C ASN A 192 13.49 -16.77 -13.72
N GLY A 193 13.32 -17.08 -12.43
CA GLY A 193 13.87 -18.28 -11.79
C GLY A 193 15.39 -18.26 -11.63
N ARG A 194 16.00 -17.07 -11.57
CA ARG A 194 17.45 -16.90 -11.39
C ARG A 194 17.79 -16.56 -9.94
N PRO A 195 18.96 -16.99 -9.43
CA PRO A 195 19.39 -16.67 -8.07
C PRO A 195 19.50 -15.16 -7.86
N ASN A 196 19.02 -14.69 -6.71
CA ASN A 196 19.06 -13.29 -6.32
C ASN A 196 19.07 -13.15 -4.78
N ALA A 197 19.29 -11.94 -4.27
CA ALA A 197 19.40 -11.70 -2.84
C ALA A 197 18.07 -11.37 -2.14
N MET A 198 17.00 -11.04 -2.89
CA MET A 198 15.69 -10.68 -2.35
C MET A 198 15.78 -9.67 -1.21
N HIS A 199 16.57 -8.62 -1.37
CA HIS A 199 16.97 -7.67 -0.31
C HIS A 199 15.78 -7.13 0.49
N THR A 200 14.74 -6.63 -0.19
CA THR A 200 13.55 -6.09 0.48
C THR A 200 12.81 -7.16 1.27
N ILE A 201 12.59 -8.34 0.69
CA ILE A 201 11.91 -9.44 1.38
C ILE A 201 12.72 -9.90 2.59
N ASN A 202 14.02 -10.12 2.42
CA ASN A 202 14.87 -10.65 3.50
C ASN A 202 15.01 -9.66 4.67
N SER A 203 15.07 -8.36 4.38
CA SER A 203 15.19 -7.31 5.40
C SER A 203 13.88 -6.95 6.09
N ALA A 204 12.72 -7.27 5.51
CA ALA A 204 11.43 -6.90 6.08
C ALA A 204 11.15 -7.68 7.37
N VAL A 205 10.78 -6.96 8.42
CA VAL A 205 10.38 -7.49 9.73
C VAL A 205 9.11 -6.78 10.19
N PHE A 206 8.16 -7.53 10.77
CA PHE A 206 7.01 -6.97 11.46
C PHE A 206 6.98 -7.50 12.89
N SER A 207 7.00 -6.60 13.89
CA SER A 207 6.87 -6.96 15.30
C SER A 207 5.40 -6.93 15.73
N SER A 208 4.98 -7.90 16.55
CA SER A 208 3.62 -8.02 17.07
C SER A 208 3.13 -6.75 17.78
N THR A 209 3.99 -6.09 18.54
CA THR A 209 3.68 -4.86 19.28
C THR A 209 3.39 -3.67 18.36
N ARG A 210 3.81 -3.74 17.08
CA ARG A 210 3.52 -2.68 16.11
C ARG A 210 2.02 -2.45 15.93
N LEU A 211 1.17 -3.49 16.11
CA LEU A 211 -0.28 -3.35 16.03
C LEU A 211 -0.85 -2.28 16.96
N LEU A 212 -0.28 -2.08 18.15
CA LEU A 212 -0.74 -1.08 19.12
C LEU A 212 -0.47 0.36 18.67
N THR A 213 0.63 0.57 17.95
CA THR A 213 1.07 1.90 17.51
C THR A 213 0.48 2.32 16.16
N LEU A 214 -0.18 1.40 15.45
CA LEU A 214 -0.90 1.68 14.21
C LEU A 214 -2.28 2.28 14.53
N GLN A 215 -2.35 3.61 14.67
CA GLN A 215 -3.55 4.30 15.12
C GLN A 215 -4.20 5.16 14.03
N THR A 216 -3.46 5.56 13.02
CA THR A 216 -3.95 6.47 11.97
C THR A 216 -3.58 6.01 10.57
N ARG A 217 -4.32 6.52 9.57
CA ARG A 217 -4.06 6.28 8.13
C ARG A 217 -2.75 6.90 7.63
N LEU A 218 -1.95 7.55 8.48
CA LEU A 218 -0.66 8.11 8.08
C LEU A 218 0.42 7.03 7.92
N SER A 219 0.29 5.91 8.62
CA SER A 219 1.24 4.80 8.51
C SER A 219 0.95 3.92 7.28
N ALA A 220 2.00 3.56 6.55
CA ALA A 220 1.90 2.62 5.44
C ALA A 220 1.43 1.24 5.88
N ALA A 221 1.94 0.72 7.00
CA ALA A 221 1.50 -0.56 7.55
C ALA A 221 0.02 -0.54 7.94
N TYR A 222 -0.51 0.59 8.47
CA TYR A 222 -1.94 0.74 8.74
C TYR A 222 -2.77 0.61 7.45
N LYS A 223 -2.40 1.35 6.41
CA LYS A 223 -3.07 1.26 5.09
C LYS A 223 -2.98 -0.14 4.50
N GLY A 224 -1.81 -0.78 4.66
CA GLY A 224 -1.59 -2.15 4.22
C GLY A 224 -2.54 -3.15 4.88
N ILE A 225 -2.70 -3.10 6.19
CA ILE A 225 -3.63 -4.00 6.91
C ILE A 225 -5.08 -3.76 6.47
N MET A 226 -5.50 -2.51 6.26
CA MET A 226 -6.84 -2.22 5.72
C MET A 226 -7.03 -2.83 4.31
N ALA A 227 -6.04 -2.70 3.43
CA ALA A 227 -6.08 -3.30 2.11
C ALA A 227 -6.11 -4.85 2.16
N LEU A 228 -5.43 -5.46 3.14
CA LEU A 228 -5.51 -6.91 3.37
C LEU A 228 -6.93 -7.35 3.78
N LEU A 229 -7.63 -6.56 4.61
CA LEU A 229 -9.03 -6.85 4.95
C LEU A 229 -9.92 -6.79 3.69
N TYR A 230 -9.74 -5.82 2.81
CA TYR A 230 -10.44 -5.78 1.51
C TYR A 230 -10.12 -7.00 0.65
N LYS A 231 -8.85 -7.41 0.62
CA LYS A 231 -8.39 -8.56 -0.15
C LYS A 231 -9.00 -9.88 0.34
N GLU A 232 -9.21 -10.03 1.64
CA GLU A 232 -9.90 -11.18 2.23
C GLU A 232 -11.45 -11.06 2.16
N LYS A 233 -11.95 -10.08 1.39
CA LYS A 233 -13.39 -9.94 1.10
C LYS A 233 -14.27 -9.69 2.31
N CYS A 234 -13.80 -8.85 3.27
CA CYS A 234 -14.64 -8.45 4.39
C CYS A 234 -15.97 -7.85 3.92
N ARG A 235 -17.06 -8.12 4.63
CA ARG A 235 -18.43 -7.77 4.24
C ARG A 235 -19.02 -6.75 5.18
N ASP A 236 -19.78 -5.80 4.64
CA ASP A 236 -20.55 -4.88 5.48
C ASP A 236 -21.54 -5.62 6.38
N PHE A 237 -21.67 -5.19 7.63
CA PHE A 237 -22.50 -5.87 8.61
C PHE A 237 -23.99 -5.85 8.26
N MET A 238 -24.49 -4.75 7.67
CA MET A 238 -25.92 -4.61 7.33
C MET A 238 -26.23 -5.12 5.93
N ASN A 239 -25.42 -4.76 4.92
CA ASN A 239 -25.79 -4.94 3.51
C ASN A 239 -25.21 -6.23 2.87
N ASN A 240 -24.43 -7.04 3.59
CA ASN A 240 -23.74 -8.21 3.06
C ASN A 240 -22.88 -7.92 1.81
N THR A 241 -22.55 -6.68 1.56
CA THR A 241 -21.77 -6.26 0.41
C THR A 241 -20.29 -6.45 0.72
N THR A 242 -19.56 -7.13 -0.14
CA THR A 242 -18.10 -7.19 -0.03
C THR A 242 -17.53 -5.80 -0.29
N ILE A 243 -16.58 -5.41 0.54
CA ILE A 243 -15.86 -4.16 0.33
C ILE A 243 -14.77 -4.44 -0.70
N ASP A 244 -15.17 -4.41 -1.96
CA ASP A 244 -14.32 -4.67 -3.11
C ASP A 244 -14.14 -3.40 -3.97
N ILE A 245 -13.50 -3.56 -5.14
CA ILE A 245 -13.19 -2.47 -6.04
C ILE A 245 -14.42 -1.64 -6.43
N VAL A 246 -15.55 -2.28 -6.77
CA VAL A 246 -16.74 -1.57 -7.25
C VAL A 246 -17.36 -0.75 -6.13
N ASN A 247 -17.50 -1.35 -4.94
CA ASN A 247 -18.06 -0.66 -3.78
C ASN A 247 -17.15 0.46 -3.27
N SER A 248 -15.83 0.23 -3.25
CA SER A 248 -14.88 1.27 -2.87
C SER A 248 -14.81 2.44 -3.86
N MET A 249 -15.18 2.23 -5.12
CA MET A 249 -15.30 3.30 -6.11
C MET A 249 -16.58 4.12 -5.94
N LEU A 250 -17.70 3.45 -5.64
CA LEU A 250 -19.01 4.10 -5.51
C LEU A 250 -19.15 4.81 -4.15
N GLU A 251 -18.79 4.15 -3.07
CA GLU A 251 -18.87 4.67 -1.71
C GLU A 251 -17.61 4.33 -0.92
N SER A 252 -16.93 5.37 -0.41
CA SER A 252 -15.71 5.16 0.39
C SER A 252 -16.06 4.56 1.75
N PRO A 253 -15.49 3.41 2.11
CA PRO A 253 -15.70 2.85 3.43
C PRO A 253 -15.20 3.78 4.53
N ASP A 254 -15.93 3.83 5.63
CA ASP A 254 -15.49 4.41 6.88
C ASP A 254 -14.61 3.43 7.65
N ILE A 255 -13.71 3.94 8.47
CA ILE A 255 -13.00 3.12 9.46
C ILE A 255 -13.74 3.24 10.78
N HIS A 256 -14.35 2.15 11.16
CA HIS A 256 -15.16 2.02 12.37
C HIS A 256 -14.34 1.45 13.54
N HIS A 257 -14.56 1.99 14.74
CA HIS A 257 -14.13 1.34 16.00
C HIS A 257 -15.11 0.23 16.34
N ILE A 258 -14.66 -1.01 16.34
CA ILE A 258 -15.49 -2.21 16.57
C ILE A 258 -16.11 -2.16 17.96
N PHE A 259 -15.31 -1.86 18.98
CA PHE A 259 -15.78 -1.34 20.26
C PHE A 259 -15.76 0.19 20.19
N PRO A 260 -16.91 0.87 20.12
CA PRO A 260 -16.97 2.32 19.93
C PRO A 260 -16.20 3.10 20.99
N GLU A 261 -15.57 4.21 20.59
CA GLU A 261 -14.74 5.04 21.46
C GLU A 261 -15.50 5.47 22.74
N ALA A 262 -16.75 5.95 22.60
CA ALA A 262 -17.56 6.35 23.73
C ALA A 262 -17.86 5.20 24.72
N TYR A 263 -18.05 3.98 24.20
CA TYR A 263 -18.19 2.80 25.04
C TYR A 263 -16.87 2.48 25.77
N CYS A 264 -15.75 2.49 25.05
CA CYS A 264 -14.44 2.19 25.63
C CYS A 264 -14.04 3.18 26.74
N GLU A 265 -14.30 4.48 26.53
CA GLU A 265 -14.05 5.51 27.53
C GLU A 265 -14.89 5.30 28.79
N LYS A 266 -16.19 4.99 28.64
CA LYS A 266 -17.09 4.66 29.76
C LYS A 266 -16.60 3.45 30.55
N MET A 267 -16.02 2.45 29.86
CA MET A 267 -15.49 1.23 30.48
C MET A 267 -14.05 1.39 31.01
N GLY A 268 -13.43 2.57 30.87
CA GLY A 268 -12.07 2.82 31.33
C GLY A 268 -10.98 2.11 30.52
N ILE A 269 -11.29 1.71 29.28
CA ILE A 269 -10.31 1.07 28.38
C ILE A 269 -9.32 2.12 27.89
N LYS A 270 -8.03 1.82 27.98
CA LYS A 270 -6.97 2.74 27.58
C LYS A 270 -7.03 3.06 26.07
N ARG A 271 -6.77 4.35 25.75
CA ARG A 271 -6.82 4.86 24.38
C ARG A 271 -5.86 4.12 23.43
N GLU A 272 -4.67 3.76 23.89
CA GLU A 272 -3.69 3.02 23.08
C GLU A 272 -4.26 1.68 22.57
N ARG A 273 -5.15 1.05 23.34
CA ARG A 273 -5.80 -0.20 22.95
C ARG A 273 -6.98 0.05 22.04
N TYR A 274 -7.98 0.85 22.46
CA TYR A 274 -9.20 1.03 21.65
C TYR A 274 -8.96 1.82 20.36
N ASN A 275 -7.93 2.68 20.29
CA ASN A 275 -7.61 3.43 19.07
C ASN A 275 -6.58 2.72 18.17
N SER A 276 -6.09 1.54 18.57
CA SER A 276 -5.20 0.74 17.71
C SER A 276 -5.94 0.13 16.52
N ILE A 277 -5.20 -0.31 15.51
CA ILE A 277 -5.75 -0.98 14.32
C ILE A 277 -6.50 -2.27 14.66
N ILE A 278 -6.19 -2.89 15.82
CA ILE A 278 -6.87 -4.08 16.30
C ILE A 278 -8.37 -3.81 16.49
N ASN A 279 -8.73 -2.63 16.97
CA ASN A 279 -10.11 -2.24 17.19
C ASN A 279 -10.72 -1.48 16.01
N LYS A 280 -10.16 -1.59 14.81
CA LYS A 280 -10.62 -0.85 13.62
C LYS A 280 -10.92 -1.78 12.45
N THR A 281 -11.99 -1.46 11.73
CA THR A 281 -12.38 -2.21 10.54
C THR A 281 -13.09 -1.31 9.53
N PRO A 282 -12.99 -1.57 8.21
CA PRO A 282 -13.75 -0.83 7.21
C PRO A 282 -15.19 -1.35 7.17
N ILE A 283 -16.16 -0.44 7.15
CA ILE A 283 -17.59 -0.71 6.91
C ILE A 283 -18.18 0.45 6.11
N LEU A 284 -19.39 0.27 5.59
CA LEU A 284 -20.08 1.35 4.87
C LEU A 284 -20.51 2.49 5.82
N PRO A 285 -20.51 3.75 5.34
CA PRO A 285 -20.90 4.90 6.17
C PRO A 285 -22.29 4.78 6.76
N ALA A 286 -23.26 4.18 6.06
CA ALA A 286 -24.61 3.96 6.55
C ALA A 286 -24.63 3.00 7.75
N THR A 287 -23.84 1.93 7.70
CA THR A 287 -23.68 0.97 8.78
C THR A 287 -22.99 1.60 9.98
N ASN A 288 -21.90 2.36 9.74
CA ASN A 288 -21.17 3.08 10.79
C ASN A 288 -22.10 4.05 11.57
N ARG A 289 -22.91 4.84 10.87
CA ARG A 289 -23.91 5.73 11.51
C ARG A 289 -24.96 4.96 12.31
N SER A 290 -25.33 3.76 11.88
CA SER A 290 -26.32 2.93 12.56
C SER A 290 -25.81 2.32 13.87
N ILE A 291 -24.51 2.05 13.96
CA ILE A 291 -23.86 1.50 15.16
C ILE A 291 -23.76 2.56 16.26
N GLY A 292 -23.37 3.78 15.93
CA GLY A 292 -23.20 4.85 16.89
C GLY A 292 -22.15 4.55 17.95
N GLY A 293 -22.44 4.95 19.21
CA GLY A 293 -21.55 4.76 20.38
C GLY A 293 -21.95 3.62 21.32
N ASN A 294 -22.84 2.72 20.89
CA ASN A 294 -23.43 1.67 21.72
C ASN A 294 -22.48 0.48 21.94
N ALA A 295 -22.75 -0.31 23.00
CA ALA A 295 -22.03 -1.56 23.23
C ALA A 295 -22.17 -2.50 22.01
N PRO A 296 -21.17 -3.36 21.74
CA PRO A 296 -21.27 -4.33 20.65
C PRO A 296 -22.52 -5.20 20.70
N SER A 297 -22.89 -5.74 21.85
CA SER A 297 -24.12 -6.54 22.02
C SER A 297 -25.38 -5.75 21.63
N GLU A 298 -25.42 -4.46 21.94
CA GLU A 298 -26.58 -3.59 21.64
C GLU A 298 -26.66 -3.30 20.12
N TYR A 299 -25.55 -2.90 19.48
CA TYR A 299 -25.59 -2.57 18.06
C TYR A 299 -25.79 -3.82 17.18
N LEU A 300 -25.24 -4.99 17.56
CA LEU A 300 -25.51 -6.26 16.86
C LEU A 300 -26.99 -6.62 16.94
N GLY A 301 -27.60 -6.47 18.14
CA GLY A 301 -29.05 -6.68 18.32
C GLY A 301 -29.90 -5.67 17.54
N ALA A 302 -29.45 -4.42 17.42
CA ALA A 302 -30.11 -3.40 16.61
C ALA A 302 -30.04 -3.69 15.11
N ILE A 303 -28.89 -4.16 14.60
CA ILE A 303 -28.72 -4.58 13.21
C ILE A 303 -29.65 -5.75 12.86
N LEU A 304 -29.73 -6.78 13.71
CA LEU A 304 -30.63 -7.91 13.51
C LEU A 304 -32.11 -7.49 13.43
N LYS A 305 -32.52 -6.49 14.21
CA LYS A 305 -33.90 -5.96 14.17
C LYS A 305 -34.15 -5.06 12.95
N LYS A 306 -33.12 -4.36 12.47
CA LYS A 306 -33.26 -3.35 11.43
C LYS A 306 -33.21 -3.92 10.02
N VAL A 307 -32.45 -4.99 9.82
CA VAL A 307 -32.28 -5.63 8.50
C VAL A 307 -33.27 -6.79 8.39
N ASP A 308 -34.29 -6.59 7.57
CA ASP A 308 -35.32 -7.60 7.37
C ASP A 308 -34.75 -8.93 6.84
N GLY A 309 -35.17 -10.03 7.44
CA GLY A 309 -34.72 -11.38 7.08
C GLY A 309 -33.28 -11.73 7.49
N LEU A 310 -32.53 -10.84 8.13
CA LEU A 310 -31.16 -11.15 8.57
C LEU A 310 -31.17 -12.10 9.77
N THR A 311 -30.57 -13.26 9.60
CA THR A 311 -30.37 -14.22 10.69
C THR A 311 -29.10 -13.93 11.49
N GLU A 312 -29.04 -14.40 12.74
CA GLU A 312 -27.84 -14.26 13.57
C GLU A 312 -26.62 -14.95 12.94
N ASN A 313 -26.79 -16.14 12.35
CA ASN A 313 -25.70 -16.85 11.69
C ASN A 313 -25.13 -16.07 10.49
N GLU A 314 -25.97 -15.38 9.73
CA GLU A 314 -25.51 -14.53 8.65
C GLU A 314 -24.77 -13.29 9.17
N LEU A 315 -25.25 -12.64 10.22
CA LEU A 315 -24.55 -11.51 10.85
C LEU A 315 -23.21 -11.96 11.42
N GLN A 316 -23.17 -13.13 12.09
CA GLN A 316 -21.92 -13.72 12.55
C GLN A 316 -20.93 -13.91 11.40
N ALA A 317 -21.33 -14.52 10.29
CA ALA A 317 -20.46 -14.73 9.13
C ALA A 317 -19.94 -13.40 8.52
N ARG A 318 -20.76 -12.33 8.54
CA ARG A 318 -20.33 -10.98 8.11
C ARG A 318 -19.29 -10.40 9.07
N VAL A 319 -19.50 -10.46 10.38
CA VAL A 319 -18.57 -9.97 11.40
C VAL A 319 -17.26 -10.75 11.36
N GLU A 320 -17.32 -12.07 11.29
CA GLU A 320 -16.13 -12.93 11.25
C GLU A 320 -15.31 -12.77 9.97
N SER A 321 -15.91 -12.26 8.87
CA SER A 321 -15.18 -11.90 7.66
C SER A 321 -14.15 -10.77 7.87
N HIS A 322 -14.24 -10.07 9.01
CA HIS A 322 -13.28 -9.05 9.45
C HIS A 322 -12.24 -9.58 10.45
N PHE A 323 -12.13 -10.90 10.60
CA PHE A 323 -11.27 -11.53 11.62
C PHE A 323 -11.68 -11.14 13.05
N ILE A 324 -12.96 -11.08 13.31
CA ILE A 324 -13.55 -10.74 14.62
C ILE A 324 -14.24 -11.97 15.16
N ASN A 325 -13.93 -12.39 16.37
CA ASN A 325 -14.66 -13.42 17.08
C ASN A 325 -16.04 -12.89 17.49
N TYR A 326 -17.08 -13.42 16.86
CA TYR A 326 -18.45 -12.95 17.09
C TYR A 326 -18.94 -13.18 18.52
N ALA A 327 -18.56 -14.30 19.15
CA ALA A 327 -19.01 -14.64 20.50
C ALA A 327 -18.46 -13.64 21.54
N GLU A 328 -17.18 -13.28 21.43
CA GLU A 328 -16.54 -12.30 22.31
C GLU A 328 -17.12 -10.89 22.08
N LEU A 329 -17.36 -10.54 20.82
CA LEU A 329 -17.99 -9.26 20.47
C LEU A 329 -19.41 -9.17 21.04
N LYS A 330 -20.22 -10.23 20.92
CA LYS A 330 -21.58 -10.29 21.44
C LYS A 330 -21.64 -10.31 22.97
N ALA A 331 -20.58 -10.80 23.63
CA ALA A 331 -20.45 -10.80 25.09
C ALA A 331 -19.91 -9.49 25.64
N ASP A 332 -19.59 -8.50 24.80
CA ASP A 332 -18.91 -7.26 25.18
C ASP A 332 -17.53 -7.51 25.85
N ASP A 333 -16.91 -8.66 25.59
CA ASP A 333 -15.58 -9.00 26.10
C ASP A 333 -14.47 -8.35 25.27
N PHE A 334 -14.13 -7.11 25.63
CA PHE A 334 -13.07 -6.39 24.95
C PHE A 334 -11.70 -7.10 25.03
N ASN A 335 -11.37 -7.73 26.15
CA ASN A 335 -10.05 -8.32 26.32
C ASN A 335 -9.88 -9.59 25.51
N GLY A 336 -10.83 -10.52 25.55
CA GLY A 336 -10.85 -11.71 24.69
C GLY A 336 -10.79 -11.34 23.22
N TYR A 337 -11.76 -10.51 22.79
CA TYR A 337 -11.81 -9.98 21.44
C TYR A 337 -10.47 -9.35 20.97
N PHE A 338 -9.84 -8.53 21.82
CA PHE A 338 -8.63 -7.80 21.47
C PHE A 338 -7.44 -8.73 21.20
N ILE A 339 -7.27 -9.76 22.03
CA ILE A 339 -6.22 -10.77 21.89
C ILE A 339 -6.49 -11.63 20.64
N ASP A 340 -7.69 -12.17 20.48
CA ASP A 340 -8.06 -13.02 19.34
C ASP A 340 -7.86 -12.30 18.02
N ARG A 341 -8.33 -11.05 17.94
CA ARG A 341 -8.17 -10.26 16.74
C ARG A 341 -6.72 -9.88 16.46
N ALA A 342 -5.92 -9.58 17.49
CA ALA A 342 -4.49 -9.34 17.32
C ALA A 342 -3.81 -10.57 16.70
N LYS A 343 -4.06 -11.77 17.21
CA LYS A 343 -3.56 -13.03 16.64
C LYS A 343 -3.98 -13.21 15.19
N SER A 344 -5.25 -13.00 14.90
CA SER A 344 -5.80 -13.13 13.54
C SER A 344 -5.17 -12.15 12.55
N LEU A 345 -4.97 -10.88 12.94
CA LEU A 345 -4.28 -9.89 12.11
C LEU A 345 -2.80 -10.23 11.90
N LEU A 346 -2.10 -10.74 12.93
CA LEU A 346 -0.71 -11.19 12.79
C LEU A 346 -0.61 -12.37 11.82
N ASN A 347 -1.53 -13.34 11.88
CA ASN A 347 -1.58 -14.45 10.92
C ASN A 347 -1.84 -13.97 9.49
N LEU A 348 -2.70 -12.97 9.31
CA LEU A 348 -2.94 -12.33 8.02
C LEU A 348 -1.68 -11.65 7.47
N ILE A 349 -0.93 -10.95 8.33
CA ILE A 349 0.35 -10.32 8.00
C ILE A 349 1.39 -11.37 7.59
N GLU A 350 1.54 -12.44 8.36
CA GLU A 350 2.45 -13.56 8.02
C GLU A 350 2.11 -14.18 6.67
N LYS A 351 0.82 -14.43 6.41
CA LYS A 351 0.34 -14.94 5.12
C LYS A 351 0.73 -13.99 3.98
N ALA A 352 0.54 -12.67 4.16
CA ALA A 352 0.84 -11.68 3.12
C ALA A 352 2.34 -11.54 2.84
N MET A 353 3.17 -11.52 3.89
CA MET A 353 4.63 -11.43 3.78
C MET A 353 5.28 -12.77 3.42
N ASN A 354 4.59 -13.88 3.65
CA ASN A 354 5.15 -15.23 3.67
C ASN A 354 6.43 -15.29 4.54
N LYS A 355 6.34 -14.68 5.73
CA LYS A 355 7.39 -14.61 6.75
C LYS A 355 6.75 -14.59 8.15
N PRO A 356 7.43 -15.14 9.18
CA PRO A 356 6.94 -15.05 10.54
C PRO A 356 6.94 -13.60 11.04
N VAL A 357 5.95 -13.26 11.84
CA VAL A 357 5.93 -12.07 12.68
C VAL A 357 6.81 -12.32 13.89
N THR A 358 7.59 -11.32 14.30
CA THR A 358 8.47 -11.42 15.47
C THR A 358 7.74 -11.04 16.77
N ASP A 359 8.34 -11.41 17.88
CA ASP A 359 7.98 -10.94 19.24
C ASP A 359 6.60 -11.37 19.76
N ARG A 360 5.97 -12.41 19.18
CA ARG A 360 4.64 -12.86 19.62
C ARG A 360 4.61 -13.28 21.11
N ASP A 361 5.71 -13.87 21.61
CA ASP A 361 5.87 -14.35 23.00
C ASP A 361 6.87 -13.53 23.80
N ALA A 362 7.38 -12.43 23.25
CA ALA A 362 8.35 -11.60 23.95
C ALA A 362 7.75 -10.94 25.21
N GLU A 363 8.56 -10.71 26.22
CA GLU A 363 8.16 -10.08 27.49
C GLU A 363 7.38 -8.79 27.25
N ASN A 364 7.87 -7.93 26.34
CA ASN A 364 7.19 -6.70 25.96
C ASN A 364 5.78 -6.93 25.39
N THR A 365 5.55 -8.02 24.65
CA THR A 365 4.22 -8.38 24.13
C THR A 365 3.31 -8.85 25.26
N LEU A 366 3.82 -9.70 26.15
CA LEU A 366 3.07 -10.13 27.33
C LEU A 366 2.66 -8.95 28.21
N ASP A 367 3.55 -7.99 28.42
CA ASP A 367 3.27 -6.79 29.24
C ASP A 367 2.21 -5.89 28.59
N GLN A 368 2.28 -5.69 27.27
CA GLN A 368 1.37 -4.77 26.58
C GLN A 368 -0.01 -5.38 26.29
N PHE A 369 -0.06 -6.66 25.99
CA PHE A 369 -1.31 -7.36 25.66
C PHE A 369 -1.92 -8.09 26.85
N GLY A 370 -1.12 -8.44 27.85
CA GLY A 370 -1.54 -9.28 28.98
C GLY A 370 -1.60 -10.77 28.64
N ALA A 371 -1.17 -11.17 27.44
CA ALA A 371 -1.15 -12.55 26.95
C ALA A 371 -0.16 -12.74 25.81
N SER A 372 0.24 -14.01 25.56
CA SER A 372 0.97 -14.40 24.34
C SER A 372 0.08 -14.25 23.10
N LEU A 373 0.67 -13.81 21.99
CA LEU A 373 0.06 -13.74 20.66
C LEU A 373 0.50 -14.87 19.72
N ALA A 374 1.17 -15.90 20.27
CA ALA A 374 1.51 -17.12 19.52
C ALA A 374 0.28 -17.96 19.16
#